data_7d7cc2f0aa85d970cb404ed311ff1d8e
#
_entry.id   7d7cc2f0aa85d970cb404ed311ff1d8e
#
_cell.length_a   1.000
_cell.length_b   1.000
_cell.length_c   1.000
_cell.angle_alpha   90.00
_cell.angle_beta   90.00
_cell.angle_gamma   90.00
#
_symmetry.space_group_name_H-M   'P 1'
#
loop_
_entity.id
_entity.type
_entity.pdbx_description
1 polymer ?
#
loop_
_entity_poly.entity_id
_entity_poly.type
_entity_poly.pdbx_seq_one_letter_code
_entity_poly.pdbx_strand_id
1 'polypeptide(L)'
;MTIKRKASAERLNFELHKTFGFYSTLVLIAVLFSGVYMDIPQHVVPILELFSPVTYRFWFKSDPSLEKPSISMAQAVSIANQRYPTGIADWLYGETEPTGTYIVCKNGVEDKGSFIHQRCVVIGQYSGKILDVDDPGHWHGGRGIYPMPLS
;
A
#
# COMPACT_ATOMS: atom_id res chain seq x y z
N MET A 1 20.61 27.87 -15.02
CA MET A 1 21.82 27.41 -15.73
C MET A 1 21.61 27.63 -17.22
N THR A 2 22.43 28.42 -17.88
CA THR A 2 22.30 28.75 -19.31
C THR A 2 23.47 28.17 -20.08
N ILE A 3 23.18 27.42 -21.12
CA ILE A 3 24.21 26.82 -22.01
C ILE A 3 24.63 27.89 -23.05
N LYS A 4 25.90 28.27 -23.06
CA LYS A 4 26.44 29.19 -24.06
C LYS A 4 26.75 28.47 -25.35
N ARG A 5 25.94 28.64 -26.40
CA ARG A 5 26.03 27.96 -27.71
C ARG A 5 27.28 28.27 -28.55
N LYS A 6 28.11 29.24 -28.18
CA LYS A 6 29.34 29.64 -28.91
C LYS A 6 30.62 29.23 -28.17
N ALA A 7 30.59 28.14 -27.39
CA ALA A 7 31.78 27.63 -26.71
C ALA A 7 32.50 26.56 -27.58
N SER A 8 33.78 26.31 -27.30
CA SER A 8 34.49 25.16 -27.89
C SER A 8 33.78 23.87 -27.57
N ALA A 9 33.90 22.83 -28.41
CA ALA A 9 33.24 21.54 -28.24
C ALA A 9 33.52 20.94 -26.85
N GLU A 10 34.69 21.08 -26.32
CA GLU A 10 35.10 20.62 -24.99
C GLU A 10 34.31 21.33 -23.87
N ARG A 11 34.17 22.65 -23.96
CA ARG A 11 33.45 23.46 -23.00
C ARG A 11 31.93 23.18 -23.05
N LEU A 12 31.41 22.95 -24.27
CA LEU A 12 30.02 22.60 -24.46
C LEU A 12 29.72 21.21 -23.83
N ASN A 13 30.60 20.25 -24.03
CA ASN A 13 30.45 18.90 -23.44
C ASN A 13 30.49 18.97 -21.89
N PHE A 14 31.39 19.74 -21.32
CA PHE A 14 31.44 19.95 -19.86
C PHE A 14 30.16 20.61 -19.31
N GLU A 15 29.66 21.64 -19.95
CA GLU A 15 28.42 22.32 -19.54
C GLU A 15 27.19 21.41 -19.69
N LEU A 16 27.13 20.62 -20.76
CA LEU A 16 26.09 19.60 -20.94
C LEU A 16 26.15 18.55 -19.85
N HIS A 17 27.33 17.97 -19.60
CA HIS A 17 27.50 16.95 -18.57
C HIS A 17 27.09 17.47 -17.18
N LYS A 18 27.50 18.67 -16.82
CA LYS A 18 27.14 19.32 -15.57
C LYS A 18 25.62 19.54 -15.45
N THR A 19 25.00 20.02 -16.53
CA THR A 19 23.56 20.31 -16.55
C THR A 19 22.75 19.01 -16.48
N PHE A 20 23.05 18.03 -17.32
CA PHE A 20 22.36 16.74 -17.30
C PHE A 20 22.61 15.99 -15.98
N GLY A 21 23.84 16.02 -15.46
CA GLY A 21 24.16 15.43 -14.17
C GLY A 21 23.32 16.01 -13.03
N PHE A 22 23.15 17.32 -13.01
CA PHE A 22 22.31 17.99 -11.99
C PHE A 22 20.84 17.53 -12.07
N TYR A 23 20.23 17.56 -13.25
CA TYR A 23 18.84 17.14 -13.42
C TYR A 23 18.65 15.65 -13.17
N SER A 24 19.59 14.82 -13.65
CA SER A 24 19.55 13.37 -13.39
C SER A 24 19.65 13.06 -11.90
N THR A 25 20.46 13.81 -11.15
CA THR A 25 20.57 13.64 -9.70
C THR A 25 19.24 13.88 -8.99
N LEU A 26 18.48 14.89 -9.38
CA LEU A 26 17.15 15.15 -8.80
C LEU A 26 16.19 13.98 -9.04
N VAL A 27 16.17 13.44 -10.27
CA VAL A 27 15.35 12.28 -10.61
C VAL A 27 15.78 11.04 -9.81
N LEU A 28 17.09 10.80 -9.71
CA LEU A 28 17.62 9.67 -8.94
C LEU A 28 17.29 9.77 -7.46
N ILE A 29 17.34 10.97 -6.86
CA ILE A 29 16.94 11.17 -5.46
C ILE A 29 15.45 10.80 -5.28
N ALA A 30 14.57 11.23 -6.19
CA ALA A 30 13.15 10.89 -6.12
C ALA A 30 12.91 9.38 -6.24
N VAL A 31 13.62 8.70 -7.15
CA VAL A 31 13.54 7.24 -7.32
C VAL A 31 14.08 6.50 -6.10
N LEU A 32 15.22 6.94 -5.55
CA LEU A 32 15.79 6.36 -4.33
C LEU A 32 14.84 6.50 -3.16
N PHE A 33 14.25 7.68 -2.98
CA PHE A 33 13.27 7.91 -1.91
C PHE A 33 12.05 6.99 -2.05
N SER A 34 11.54 6.82 -3.27
CA SER A 34 10.46 5.88 -3.57
C SER A 34 10.86 4.44 -3.24
N GLY A 35 12.08 4.03 -3.58
CA GLY A 35 12.60 2.70 -3.27
C GLY A 35 12.71 2.45 -1.76
N VAL A 36 13.26 3.39 -1.03
CA VAL A 36 13.37 3.32 0.44
C VAL A 36 11.99 3.21 1.10
N TYR A 37 10.99 3.95 0.59
CA TYR A 37 9.61 3.85 1.07
C TYR A 37 9.02 2.44 0.88
N MET A 38 9.34 1.79 -0.25
CA MET A 38 8.84 0.44 -0.54
C MET A 38 9.55 -0.66 0.28
N ASP A 39 10.83 -0.46 0.59
CA ASP A 39 11.67 -1.47 1.26
C ASP A 39 11.52 -1.41 2.79
N ILE A 40 11.50 -0.23 3.38
CA ILE A 40 11.40 -0.04 4.84
C ILE A 40 10.29 0.94 5.25
N PRO A 41 9.03 0.61 4.94
CA PRO A 41 7.89 1.50 5.19
C PRO A 41 7.75 1.88 6.67
N GLN A 42 8.11 0.98 7.60
CA GLN A 42 8.01 1.20 9.04
C GLN A 42 8.83 2.40 9.54
N HIS A 43 9.86 2.83 8.81
CA HIS A 43 10.68 4.00 9.17
C HIS A 43 10.23 5.26 8.43
N VAL A 44 9.69 5.12 7.24
CA VAL A 44 9.29 6.24 6.38
C VAL A 44 7.88 6.73 6.70
N VAL A 45 6.96 5.80 6.99
CA VAL A 45 5.55 6.13 7.29
C VAL A 45 5.39 7.09 8.46
N PRO A 46 6.06 6.94 9.62
CA PRO A 46 5.94 7.90 10.71
C PRO A 46 6.34 9.34 10.33
N ILE A 47 7.29 9.47 9.40
CA ILE A 47 7.71 10.78 8.89
C ILE A 47 6.63 11.36 7.97
N LEU A 48 6.04 10.52 7.13
CA LEU A 48 4.95 10.94 6.23
C LEU A 48 3.68 11.31 7.00
N GLU A 49 3.39 10.64 8.12
CA GLU A 49 2.25 10.93 8.98
C GLU A 49 2.27 12.33 9.60
N LEU A 50 3.45 12.95 9.70
CA LEU A 50 3.56 14.35 10.11
C LEU A 50 2.94 15.33 9.08
N PHE A 51 2.83 14.90 7.82
CA PHE A 51 2.30 15.73 6.73
C PHE A 51 0.92 15.30 6.26
N SER A 52 0.62 14.00 6.33
CA SER A 52 -0.65 13.45 5.89
C SER A 52 -0.93 12.10 6.57
N PRO A 53 -2.17 11.85 7.03
CA PRO A 53 -2.52 10.54 7.58
C PRO A 53 -2.39 9.46 6.50
N VAL A 54 -1.53 8.48 6.74
CA VAL A 54 -1.28 7.36 5.84
C VAL A 54 -1.94 6.11 6.42
N THR A 55 -2.87 5.51 5.68
CA THR A 55 -3.44 4.21 6.04
C THR A 55 -2.64 3.11 5.36
N TYR A 56 -1.98 2.28 6.16
CA TYR A 56 -1.16 1.19 5.66
C TYR A 56 -1.80 -0.16 6.00
N ARG A 57 -2.22 -0.93 4.98
CA ARG A 57 -2.99 -2.18 5.13
C ARG A 57 -2.25 -3.28 5.90
N PHE A 58 -0.93 -3.32 5.83
CA PHE A 58 -0.12 -4.33 6.51
C PHE A 58 0.03 -4.10 8.02
N TRP A 59 -0.59 -3.06 8.57
CA TRP A 59 -0.57 -2.82 10.03
C TRP A 59 -1.72 -3.47 10.78
N PHE A 60 -2.70 -4.01 10.07
CA PHE A 60 -3.74 -4.79 10.70
C PHE A 60 -3.16 -6.12 11.19
N LYS A 61 -3.29 -6.38 12.49
CA LYS A 61 -2.85 -7.61 13.12
C LYS A 61 -4.04 -8.40 13.62
N SER A 62 -3.96 -9.71 13.46
CA SER A 62 -4.90 -10.62 14.09
C SER A 62 -4.63 -10.70 15.60
N ASP A 63 -5.68 -10.87 16.38
CA ASP A 63 -5.52 -11.28 17.78
C ASP A 63 -4.88 -12.66 17.81
N PRO A 64 -3.69 -12.83 18.42
CA PRO A 64 -3.05 -14.13 18.49
C PRO A 64 -3.90 -15.06 19.35
N SER A 65 -4.37 -16.13 18.79
CA SER A 65 -5.07 -17.18 19.54
C SER A 65 -4.22 -18.44 19.51
N LEU A 66 -3.57 -18.73 20.65
CA LEU A 66 -2.80 -19.94 20.82
C LEU A 66 -3.67 -21.23 20.86
N GLU A 67 -4.98 -21.08 21.04
CA GLU A 67 -5.92 -22.19 21.21
C GLU A 67 -6.71 -22.53 19.95
N LYS A 68 -6.73 -21.65 18.95
CA LYS A 68 -7.52 -21.87 17.73
C LYS A 68 -6.61 -22.05 16.51
N PRO A 69 -6.88 -23.07 15.69
CA PRO A 69 -6.18 -23.19 14.42
C PRO A 69 -6.52 -22.00 13.52
N SER A 70 -5.56 -21.58 12.70
CA SER A 70 -5.81 -20.56 11.69
C SER A 70 -6.85 -21.04 10.67
N ILE A 71 -7.69 -20.14 10.21
CA ILE A 71 -8.61 -20.43 9.11
C ILE A 71 -7.81 -20.71 7.84
N SER A 72 -8.37 -21.51 6.94
CA SER A 72 -7.74 -21.76 5.65
C SER A 72 -7.92 -20.55 4.70
N MET A 73 -7.03 -20.43 3.72
CA MET A 73 -7.17 -19.42 2.67
C MET A 73 -8.51 -19.54 1.93
N ALA A 74 -9.01 -20.77 1.73
CA ALA A 74 -10.30 -21.00 1.11
C ALA A 74 -11.46 -20.43 1.94
N GLN A 75 -11.38 -20.52 3.26
CA GLN A 75 -12.35 -19.90 4.17
C GLN A 75 -12.26 -18.38 4.09
N ALA A 76 -11.06 -17.81 4.03
CA ALA A 76 -10.87 -16.37 3.86
C ALA A 76 -11.49 -15.88 2.54
N VAL A 77 -11.28 -16.59 1.44
CA VAL A 77 -11.92 -16.29 0.14
C VAL A 77 -13.45 -16.40 0.24
N SER A 78 -13.97 -17.39 0.96
CA SER A 78 -15.42 -17.53 1.17
C SER A 78 -16.01 -16.33 1.93
N ILE A 79 -15.32 -15.85 2.97
CA ILE A 79 -15.72 -14.66 3.73
C ILE A 79 -15.70 -13.42 2.82
N ALA A 80 -14.66 -13.25 2.01
CA ALA A 80 -14.59 -12.15 1.05
C ALA A 80 -15.70 -12.22 -0.01
N ASN A 81 -16.09 -13.44 -0.44
CA ASN A 81 -17.20 -13.65 -1.38
C ASN A 81 -18.56 -13.32 -0.76
N GLN A 82 -18.74 -13.57 0.53
CA GLN A 82 -19.95 -13.15 1.25
C GLN A 82 -20.06 -11.64 1.33
N ARG A 83 -18.92 -10.94 1.52
CA ARG A 83 -18.90 -9.48 1.58
C ARG A 83 -19.10 -8.84 0.21
N TYR A 84 -18.48 -9.41 -0.81
CA TYR A 84 -18.58 -8.98 -2.20
C TYR A 84 -18.96 -10.17 -3.08
N PRO A 85 -20.25 -10.42 -3.34
CA PRO A 85 -20.70 -11.56 -4.15
C PRO A 85 -20.23 -11.47 -5.61
N THR A 86 -20.04 -10.25 -6.12
CA THR A 86 -19.54 -10.00 -7.48
C THR A 86 -18.02 -9.91 -7.51
N GLY A 87 -17.44 -10.07 -8.69
CA GLY A 87 -16.00 -10.00 -8.90
C GLY A 87 -15.28 -11.31 -8.63
N ILE A 88 -14.05 -11.38 -9.11
CA ILE A 88 -13.17 -12.56 -9.05
C ILE A 88 -12.04 -12.26 -8.07
N ALA A 89 -11.71 -13.22 -7.20
CA ALA A 89 -10.54 -13.12 -6.33
C ALA A 89 -9.28 -13.15 -7.23
N ASP A 90 -8.53 -12.05 -7.22
CA ASP A 90 -7.41 -11.78 -8.10
C ASP A 90 -6.09 -11.86 -7.34
N TRP A 91 -6.07 -11.31 -6.15
CA TRP A 91 -4.87 -11.27 -5.32
C TRP A 91 -5.16 -11.76 -3.91
N LEU A 92 -4.34 -12.71 -3.46
CA LEU A 92 -4.46 -13.37 -2.17
C LEU A 92 -3.12 -13.27 -1.44
N TYR A 93 -3.16 -12.74 -0.23
CA TYR A 93 -1.99 -12.63 0.63
C TYR A 93 -2.33 -13.18 2.02
N GLY A 94 -1.42 -13.93 2.59
CA GLY A 94 -1.54 -14.45 3.94
C GLY A 94 -0.19 -14.49 4.62
N GLU A 95 -0.09 -13.93 5.81
CA GLU A 95 1.08 -14.03 6.66
C GLU A 95 1.04 -15.29 7.49
N THR A 96 2.19 -15.95 7.64
CA THR A 96 2.36 -17.13 8.49
C THR A 96 2.71 -16.78 9.94
N GLU A 97 2.90 -15.50 10.23
CA GLU A 97 3.18 -15.03 11.59
C GLU A 97 1.97 -15.19 12.52
N PRO A 98 2.18 -15.36 13.83
CA PRO A 98 1.09 -15.53 14.81
C PRO A 98 0.08 -14.38 14.84
N THR A 99 0.49 -13.19 14.42
CA THR A 99 -0.37 -11.99 14.33
C THR A 99 -0.77 -11.65 12.90
N GLY A 100 -0.48 -12.55 11.95
CA GLY A 100 -0.75 -12.34 10.53
C GLY A 100 -2.22 -12.22 10.20
N THR A 101 -2.50 -11.67 9.03
CA THR A 101 -3.85 -11.50 8.49
C THR A 101 -3.95 -12.08 7.09
N TYR A 102 -5.15 -12.41 6.66
CA TYR A 102 -5.42 -12.71 5.26
C TYR A 102 -5.94 -11.46 4.57
N ILE A 103 -5.38 -11.14 3.40
CA ILE A 103 -5.87 -10.09 2.53
C ILE A 103 -6.37 -10.74 1.25
N VAL A 104 -7.63 -10.56 0.96
CA VAL A 104 -8.28 -11.06 -0.25
C VAL A 104 -8.75 -9.87 -1.07
N CYS A 105 -8.17 -9.68 -2.25
CA CYS A 105 -8.58 -8.65 -3.18
C CYS A 105 -9.39 -9.26 -4.32
N LYS A 106 -10.52 -8.65 -4.62
CA LYS A 106 -11.41 -9.04 -5.72
C LYS A 106 -11.42 -7.95 -6.78
N ASN A 107 -11.34 -8.35 -8.04
CA ASN A 107 -11.43 -7.48 -9.20
C ASN A 107 -12.79 -7.65 -9.90
N GLY A 108 -13.27 -6.59 -10.57
CA GLY A 108 -14.55 -6.61 -11.24
C GLY A 108 -15.76 -6.57 -10.29
N VAL A 109 -15.59 -6.02 -9.10
CA VAL A 109 -16.73 -5.76 -8.20
C VAL A 109 -17.56 -4.63 -8.79
N GLU A 110 -18.84 -4.94 -9.08
CA GLU A 110 -19.78 -3.93 -9.58
C GLU A 110 -20.11 -2.93 -8.48
N ASP A 111 -19.62 -1.71 -8.65
CA ASP A 111 -19.94 -0.58 -7.79
C ASP A 111 -20.24 0.66 -8.63
N LYS A 112 -21.43 1.22 -8.42
CA LYS A 112 -21.90 2.38 -9.16
C LYS A 112 -21.15 3.63 -8.71
N GLY A 113 -20.22 4.10 -9.54
CA GLY A 113 -19.54 5.38 -9.35
C GLY A 113 -18.06 5.32 -9.02
N SER A 114 -17.45 4.14 -8.96
CA SER A 114 -16.00 4.01 -8.76
C SER A 114 -15.28 3.63 -10.06
N PHE A 115 -14.17 4.34 -10.35
CA PHE A 115 -13.26 3.96 -11.44
C PHE A 115 -12.37 2.75 -11.07
N ILE A 116 -12.28 2.41 -9.79
CA ILE A 116 -11.47 1.30 -9.28
C ILE A 116 -12.43 0.17 -8.92
N HIS A 117 -12.42 -0.88 -9.71
CA HIS A 117 -13.26 -2.07 -9.51
C HIS A 117 -12.60 -3.14 -8.61
N GLN A 118 -11.45 -2.85 -8.03
CA GLN A 118 -10.77 -3.73 -7.08
C GLN A 118 -11.19 -3.40 -5.66
N ARG A 119 -11.53 -4.43 -4.88
CA ARG A 119 -11.89 -4.34 -3.46
C ARG A 119 -11.08 -5.35 -2.67
N CYS A 120 -10.49 -4.91 -1.58
CA CYS A 120 -9.73 -5.78 -0.69
C CYS A 120 -10.40 -5.89 0.67
N VAL A 121 -10.35 -7.09 1.24
CA VAL A 121 -10.88 -7.41 2.57
C VAL A 121 -9.73 -7.95 3.39
N VAL A 122 -9.50 -7.35 4.56
CA VAL A 122 -8.52 -7.82 5.55
C VAL A 122 -9.25 -8.67 6.57
N ILE A 123 -8.81 -9.92 6.76
CA ILE A 123 -9.49 -10.93 7.57
C ILE A 123 -8.53 -11.45 8.63
N GLY A 124 -8.99 -11.50 9.87
CA GLY A 124 -8.22 -12.05 10.98
C GLY A 124 -7.99 -13.55 10.86
N GLN A 125 -6.74 -13.97 11.05
CA GLN A 125 -6.25 -15.34 10.81
C GLN A 125 -6.95 -16.40 11.64
N TYR A 126 -7.37 -16.09 12.86
CA TYR A 126 -7.99 -17.06 13.78
C TYR A 126 -9.50 -16.88 13.94
N SER A 127 -9.95 -15.64 13.88
CA SER A 127 -11.36 -15.32 14.11
C SER A 127 -12.21 -15.39 12.85
N GLY A 128 -11.59 -15.29 11.65
CA GLY A 128 -12.30 -15.08 10.40
C GLY A 128 -13.06 -13.75 10.33
N LYS A 129 -12.82 -12.86 11.30
CA LYS A 129 -13.50 -11.56 11.36
C LYS A 129 -12.89 -10.61 10.33
N ILE A 130 -13.73 -9.86 9.66
CA ILE A 130 -13.28 -8.77 8.78
C ILE A 130 -12.74 -7.66 9.67
N LEU A 131 -11.46 -7.36 9.51
CA LEU A 131 -10.76 -6.31 10.26
C LEU A 131 -10.83 -4.97 9.53
N ASP A 132 -10.75 -5.02 8.20
CA ASP A 132 -10.83 -3.83 7.36
C ASP A 132 -11.36 -4.16 5.97
N VAL A 133 -11.93 -3.17 5.33
CA VAL A 133 -12.45 -3.26 3.97
C VAL A 133 -12.01 -2.02 3.20
N ASP A 134 -11.24 -2.23 2.15
CA ASP A 134 -10.87 -1.16 1.25
C ASP A 134 -12.01 -0.89 0.27
N ASP A 135 -12.79 0.10 0.58
CA ASP A 135 -13.87 0.60 -0.25
C ASP A 135 -13.54 2.01 -0.76
N PRO A 136 -13.02 2.15 -1.99
CA PRO A 136 -12.70 3.47 -2.54
C PRO A 136 -13.94 4.35 -2.77
N GLY A 137 -15.14 3.80 -2.74
CA GLY A 137 -16.40 4.56 -2.75
C GLY A 137 -16.67 5.29 -1.42
N HIS A 138 -16.05 4.84 -0.34
CA HIS A 138 -16.12 5.44 0.98
C HIS A 138 -14.83 6.17 1.37
N TRP A 139 -14.12 6.72 0.43
CA TRP A 139 -13.00 7.62 0.69
C TRP A 139 -13.49 8.93 1.31
N HIS A 140 -14.15 8.81 2.45
CA HIS A 140 -14.33 9.93 3.35
C HIS A 140 -12.97 10.19 3.97
N GLY A 141 -12.33 11.26 3.51
CA GLY A 141 -11.13 11.77 4.12
C GLY A 141 -11.25 11.84 5.62
N GLY A 142 -10.45 11.04 6.30
CA GLY A 142 -10.23 11.16 7.71
C GLY A 142 -11.01 10.17 8.60
N ARG A 143 -10.20 9.34 9.23
CA ARG A 143 -10.47 8.68 10.52
C ARG A 143 -11.54 7.59 10.54
N GLY A 144 -11.19 6.43 10.04
CA GLY A 144 -11.61 5.23 10.74
C GLY A 144 -10.85 5.16 12.07
N ILE A 145 -11.31 5.88 13.07
CA ILE A 145 -10.86 5.67 14.44
C ILE A 145 -11.54 4.36 14.87
N TYR A 146 -10.87 3.23 14.62
CA TYR A 146 -11.17 2.06 15.39
C TYR A 146 -10.47 2.24 16.74
N PRO A 147 -11.23 2.27 17.86
CA PRO A 147 -10.63 2.32 19.18
C PRO A 147 -9.72 1.10 19.30
N MET A 148 -8.43 1.32 19.49
CA MET A 148 -7.56 0.27 20.00
C MET A 148 -8.19 -0.24 21.30
N PRO A 149 -8.40 -1.54 21.47
CA PRO A 149 -8.69 -2.05 22.79
C PRO A 149 -7.45 -1.78 23.63
N LEU A 150 -7.58 -0.89 24.60
CA LEU A 150 -6.61 -0.72 25.67
C LEU A 150 -6.54 -2.03 26.45
N SER A 151 -5.35 -2.66 26.41
CA SER A 151 -4.77 -3.77 27.20
C SER A 151 -5.61 -4.94 27.55
#